data_c87d907c0e889bc278329a9da8cf81ec
#
_entry.id   c87d907c0e889bc278329a9da8cf81ec
#
_cell.length_a   1.000
_cell.length_b   1.000
_cell.length_c   1.000
_cell.angle_alpha   90.00
_cell.angle_beta   90.00
_cell.angle_gamma   90.00
#
_symmetry.space_group_name_H-M   'P 1'
#
loop_
_entity.id
_entity.type
_entity.pdbx_description
1 polymer ?
#
loop_
_entity_poly.entity_id
_entity_poly.type
_entity_poly.pdbx_seq_one_letter_code
_entity_poly.pdbx_strand_id
1 'polypeptide(L)'
;MPIGPNILAQSKLPLTFEVINPGDIGIEPPENRIGDSLRTWVRSLSVFQKEAIVASSRTGLVWRLASDEGPYLDGHDEASCPLSFLTVGMIASYMNEIMALAKQQELVIRQIRLIQDNYYTMEGSMRKRTMVGGALPVELTVEIDCDLDDAALNALLLNAIAASPINGLMRGKLESLFALSKNSCQIELGKSKPIEGLLYGDPENKFDGYEAKGSALNEPIVEPVGVTPKKEIPGGTSAAGSSLADEQSRTLNIGGICTLREDGIKEITQLQYSPHGTSFKLLSEEAEVNGGQGRAPDANTYISAGVAFCFMTQFGRFVKMLDLDLKEYRVVQDSYFSLGGASGGTGQAGTAHPLETHVYLETNESDDVAREMLDISEQTCFLHAFCRTDMKTKLRVVRL
;
A
#
# COMPACT_ATOMS: atom_id res chain seq x y z
N MET A 1 -3.22 19.29 -19.11
CA MET A 1 -3.44 18.32 -20.20
C MET A 1 -4.82 17.73 -20.03
N PRO A 2 -5.51 17.28 -21.09
CA PRO A 2 -6.76 16.57 -20.92
C PRO A 2 -6.50 15.30 -20.11
N ILE A 3 -7.45 14.95 -19.23
CA ILE A 3 -7.46 13.66 -18.52
C ILE A 3 -7.51 12.56 -19.58
N GLY A 4 -6.63 11.54 -19.48
CA GLY A 4 -6.62 10.39 -20.39
C GLY A 4 -7.88 9.51 -20.24
N PRO A 5 -7.97 8.38 -20.99
CA PRO A 5 -9.12 7.51 -20.89
C PRO A 5 -9.24 6.87 -19.51
N ASN A 6 -10.49 6.68 -19.05
CA ASN A 6 -10.77 5.94 -17.82
C ASN A 6 -10.79 4.43 -18.12
N ILE A 7 -9.62 3.80 -18.09
CA ILE A 7 -9.43 2.37 -18.43
C ILE A 7 -10.10 1.47 -17.38
N LEU A 8 -10.05 1.83 -16.10
CA LEU A 8 -10.67 1.01 -15.05
C LEU A 8 -12.18 0.91 -15.25
N ALA A 9 -12.87 2.01 -15.49
CA ALA A 9 -14.30 1.99 -15.79
C ALA A 9 -14.63 1.26 -17.11
N GLN A 10 -13.79 1.42 -18.14
CA GLN A 10 -13.99 0.79 -19.43
C GLN A 10 -13.81 -0.74 -19.38
N SER A 11 -12.87 -1.24 -18.56
CA SER A 11 -12.59 -2.67 -18.44
C SER A 11 -13.76 -3.47 -17.87
N LYS A 12 -14.61 -2.85 -17.06
CA LYS A 12 -15.69 -3.48 -16.29
C LYS A 12 -15.23 -4.61 -15.37
N LEU A 13 -13.93 -4.75 -15.13
CA LEU A 13 -13.39 -5.71 -14.18
C LEU A 13 -13.62 -5.22 -12.76
N PRO A 14 -13.81 -6.12 -11.77
CA PRO A 14 -13.78 -5.72 -10.38
C PRO A 14 -12.47 -5.03 -10.03
N LEU A 15 -12.50 -4.05 -9.12
CA LEU A 15 -11.29 -3.33 -8.69
C LEU A 15 -10.28 -4.25 -8.01
N THR A 16 -10.75 -5.36 -7.43
CA THR A 16 -9.91 -6.38 -6.79
C THR A 16 -10.53 -7.76 -6.97
N PHE A 17 -9.70 -8.72 -7.35
CA PHE A 17 -10.10 -10.14 -7.47
C PHE A 17 -8.89 -11.07 -7.34
N GLU A 18 -9.16 -12.35 -6.99
CA GLU A 18 -8.16 -13.42 -7.01
C GLU A 18 -7.93 -13.87 -8.45
N VAL A 19 -6.67 -14.10 -8.82
CA VAL A 19 -6.27 -14.56 -10.17
C VAL A 19 -6.34 -16.09 -10.24
N ILE A 20 -7.00 -16.61 -11.27
CA ILE A 20 -7.04 -18.06 -11.57
C ILE A 20 -5.74 -18.45 -12.29
N ASN A 21 -5.19 -19.63 -11.93
CA ASN A 21 -4.05 -20.25 -12.63
C ASN A 21 -2.88 -19.27 -12.85
N PRO A 22 -2.37 -18.59 -11.82
CA PRO A 22 -1.33 -17.58 -11.99
C PRO A 22 -0.04 -18.14 -12.62
N GLY A 23 0.22 -19.44 -12.47
CA GLY A 23 1.35 -20.11 -13.10
C GLY A 23 1.31 -20.08 -14.63
N ASP A 24 0.12 -20.07 -15.25
CA ASP A 24 -0.03 -20.05 -16.72
C ASP A 24 0.51 -18.74 -17.34
N ILE A 25 0.51 -17.66 -16.58
CA ILE A 25 1.08 -16.37 -16.97
C ILE A 25 2.43 -16.10 -16.28
N GLY A 26 3.03 -17.13 -15.66
CA GLY A 26 4.34 -17.08 -15.02
C GLY A 26 4.38 -16.16 -13.79
N ILE A 27 3.29 -16.08 -13.03
CA ILE A 27 3.25 -15.38 -11.75
C ILE A 27 3.74 -16.34 -10.67
N GLU A 28 4.88 -16.01 -10.07
CA GLU A 28 5.50 -16.82 -9.02
C GLU A 28 5.94 -15.89 -7.88
N PRO A 29 5.56 -16.18 -6.62
CA PRO A 29 6.05 -15.42 -5.48
C PRO A 29 7.56 -15.55 -5.32
N PRO A 30 8.23 -14.63 -4.62
CA PRO A 30 9.64 -14.77 -4.31
C PRO A 30 9.86 -15.88 -3.27
N GLU A 31 11.10 -16.34 -3.14
CA GLU A 31 11.49 -17.24 -2.06
C GLU A 31 11.18 -16.61 -0.68
N ASN A 32 10.63 -17.40 0.23
CA ASN A 32 10.31 -16.95 1.57
C ASN A 32 11.60 -16.74 2.39
N ARG A 33 11.81 -15.54 2.92
CA ARG A 33 13.02 -15.19 3.70
C ARG A 33 12.78 -15.18 5.21
N ILE A 34 11.69 -14.57 5.67
CA ILE A 34 11.49 -14.31 7.12
C ILE A 34 10.08 -14.61 7.64
N GLY A 35 9.19 -15.13 6.79
CA GLY A 35 7.82 -15.45 7.20
C GLY A 35 6.82 -15.39 6.05
N ASP A 36 6.67 -14.22 5.45
CA ASP A 36 5.90 -14.02 4.23
C ASP A 36 6.70 -13.15 3.26
N SER A 37 6.82 -13.58 2.03
CA SER A 37 7.48 -12.84 0.97
C SER A 37 6.50 -12.64 -0.18
N LEU A 38 6.31 -11.39 -0.58
CA LEU A 38 5.34 -11.03 -1.61
C LEU A 38 6.05 -10.39 -2.79
N ARG A 39 5.66 -10.78 -4.00
CA ARG A 39 6.05 -10.10 -5.23
C ARG A 39 4.88 -9.36 -5.81
N THR A 40 5.10 -8.10 -6.11
CA THR A 40 4.13 -7.19 -6.69
C THR A 40 4.60 -6.74 -8.05
N TRP A 41 3.88 -7.12 -9.10
CA TRP A 41 4.05 -6.58 -10.44
C TRP A 41 3.07 -5.44 -10.62
N VAL A 42 3.53 -4.31 -11.14
CA VAL A 42 2.67 -3.14 -11.37
C VAL A 42 2.91 -2.57 -12.76
N ARG A 43 1.82 -2.23 -13.45
CA ARG A 43 1.86 -1.43 -14.69
C ARG A 43 0.96 -0.20 -14.61
N SER A 44 1.32 0.82 -15.36
CA SER A 44 0.48 1.98 -15.63
C SER A 44 -0.58 1.61 -16.67
N LEU A 45 -1.82 2.10 -16.51
CA LEU A 45 -2.91 1.91 -17.45
C LEU A 45 -3.20 3.19 -18.25
N SER A 46 -3.45 4.28 -17.54
CA SER A 46 -3.76 5.59 -18.12
C SER A 46 -3.59 6.66 -17.06
N VAL A 47 -2.97 7.76 -17.38
CA VAL A 47 -2.70 8.89 -16.48
C VAL A 47 -2.11 8.41 -15.15
N PHE A 48 -2.95 8.24 -14.11
CA PHE A 48 -2.54 7.72 -12.80
C PHE A 48 -3.25 6.41 -12.43
N GLN A 49 -4.04 5.85 -13.35
CA GLN A 49 -4.60 4.52 -13.17
C GLN A 49 -3.53 3.45 -13.28
N LYS A 50 -3.54 2.52 -12.38
CA LYS A 50 -2.56 1.44 -12.26
C LYS A 50 -3.24 0.14 -11.88
N GLU A 51 -2.63 -0.97 -12.23
CA GLU A 51 -2.99 -2.26 -11.67
C GLU A 51 -1.76 -3.00 -11.18
N ALA A 52 -1.98 -3.81 -10.14
CA ALA A 52 -0.97 -4.68 -9.57
C ALA A 52 -1.45 -6.13 -9.53
N ILE A 53 -0.52 -7.05 -9.69
CA ILE A 53 -0.69 -8.46 -9.33
C ILE A 53 0.24 -8.72 -8.15
N VAL A 54 -0.29 -9.24 -7.05
CA VAL A 54 0.46 -9.53 -5.82
C VAL A 54 0.38 -11.02 -5.53
N ALA A 55 1.53 -11.69 -5.44
CA ALA A 55 1.64 -13.10 -5.10
C ALA A 55 2.36 -13.28 -3.77
N SER A 56 1.78 -14.02 -2.82
CA SER A 56 2.37 -14.35 -1.53
C SER A 56 2.97 -15.75 -1.53
N SER A 57 4.21 -15.88 -1.07
CA SER A 57 4.89 -17.16 -0.92
C SER A 57 4.31 -18.02 0.20
N ARG A 58 3.72 -17.39 1.20
CA ARG A 58 3.14 -18.08 2.35
C ARG A 58 1.76 -18.63 2.07
N THR A 59 0.89 -17.81 1.45
CA THR A 59 -0.50 -18.17 1.24
C THR A 59 -0.73 -18.88 -0.09
N GLY A 60 0.17 -18.68 -1.06
CA GLY A 60 0.01 -19.11 -2.45
C GLY A 60 -1.09 -18.36 -3.21
N LEU A 61 -1.78 -17.41 -2.55
CA LEU A 61 -2.81 -16.60 -3.16
C LEU A 61 -2.20 -15.52 -4.05
N VAL A 62 -2.90 -15.23 -5.13
CA VAL A 62 -2.52 -14.17 -6.08
C VAL A 62 -3.70 -13.25 -6.29
N TRP A 63 -3.50 -11.98 -6.01
CA TRP A 63 -4.53 -10.95 -6.10
C TRP A 63 -4.20 -9.92 -7.17
N ARG A 64 -5.18 -9.57 -8.00
CA ARG A 64 -5.13 -8.38 -8.83
C ARG A 64 -5.82 -7.23 -8.09
N LEU A 65 -5.17 -6.06 -8.02
CA LEU A 65 -5.68 -4.84 -7.42
C LEU A 65 -5.57 -3.68 -8.39
N ALA A 66 -6.51 -2.74 -8.35
CA ALA A 66 -6.48 -1.51 -9.12
C ALA A 66 -6.35 -0.30 -8.21
N SER A 67 -5.61 0.72 -8.66
CA SER A 67 -5.45 2.01 -7.96
C SER A 67 -5.59 3.16 -8.93
N ASP A 68 -6.12 4.27 -8.45
CA ASP A 68 -6.21 5.54 -9.19
C ASP A 68 -5.89 6.71 -8.27
N GLU A 69 -5.75 7.87 -8.84
CA GLU A 69 -5.63 9.13 -8.11
C GLU A 69 -6.84 10.01 -8.44
N GLY A 70 -7.15 10.93 -7.54
CA GLY A 70 -8.26 11.84 -7.73
C GLY A 70 -7.90 13.10 -8.56
N PRO A 71 -8.85 14.05 -8.65
CA PRO A 71 -8.67 15.29 -9.41
C PRO A 71 -7.48 16.14 -8.99
N TYR A 72 -6.94 15.95 -7.80
CA TYR A 72 -5.73 16.62 -7.31
C TYR A 72 -4.46 16.27 -8.10
N LEU A 73 -4.48 15.16 -8.87
CA LEU A 73 -3.46 14.74 -9.84
C LEU A 73 -4.03 14.63 -11.26
N ASP A 74 -5.21 15.19 -11.53
CA ASP A 74 -5.96 15.02 -12.78
C ASP A 74 -6.34 13.55 -13.05
N GLY A 75 -6.49 12.72 -12.02
CA GLY A 75 -7.00 11.36 -12.09
C GLY A 75 -8.51 11.29 -12.09
N HIS A 76 -9.06 10.07 -12.26
CA HIS A 76 -10.50 9.83 -12.38
C HIS A 76 -11.19 9.53 -11.03
N ASP A 77 -10.43 9.26 -9.96
CA ASP A 77 -10.96 8.84 -8.63
C ASP A 77 -11.81 7.53 -8.71
N GLU A 78 -11.44 6.63 -9.65
CA GLU A 78 -12.18 5.39 -9.93
C GLU A 78 -11.85 4.28 -8.95
N ALA A 79 -10.69 4.32 -8.32
CA ALA A 79 -10.22 3.34 -7.34
C ALA A 79 -9.49 4.03 -6.18
N SER A 80 -9.30 3.30 -5.08
CA SER A 80 -8.54 3.78 -3.93
C SER A 80 -7.15 4.27 -4.31
N CYS A 81 -6.71 5.41 -3.75
CA CYS A 81 -5.36 5.91 -3.98
C CYS A 81 -4.31 5.01 -3.29
N PRO A 82 -3.03 5.04 -3.72
CA PRO A 82 -1.98 4.19 -3.17
C PRO A 82 -1.82 4.23 -1.65
N LEU A 83 -1.94 5.41 -1.04
CA LEU A 83 -1.81 5.58 0.40
C LEU A 83 -2.93 4.86 1.18
N SER A 84 -4.09 4.69 0.55
CA SER A 84 -5.23 3.96 1.12
C SER A 84 -4.89 2.50 1.37
N PHE A 85 -4.17 1.85 0.45
CA PHE A 85 -3.79 0.44 0.57
C PHE A 85 -2.89 0.19 1.78
N LEU A 86 -1.91 1.06 2.05
CA LEU A 86 -1.11 0.97 3.28
C LEU A 86 -1.97 1.12 4.53
N THR A 87 -2.87 2.13 4.55
CA THR A 87 -3.77 2.36 5.70
C THR A 87 -4.66 1.15 5.97
N VAL A 88 -5.24 0.56 4.91
CA VAL A 88 -6.09 -0.64 4.97
C VAL A 88 -5.30 -1.85 5.48
N GLY A 89 -4.14 -2.12 4.91
CA GLY A 89 -3.30 -3.23 5.33
C GLY A 89 -2.81 -3.08 6.78
N MET A 90 -2.42 -1.86 7.17
CA MET A 90 -2.01 -1.54 8.53
C MET A 90 -3.09 -1.83 9.57
N ILE A 91 -4.29 -1.25 9.37
CA ILE A 91 -5.38 -1.38 10.33
C ILE A 91 -5.91 -2.82 10.39
N ALA A 92 -5.90 -3.55 9.24
CA ALA A 92 -6.22 -4.97 9.19
C ALA A 92 -5.21 -5.81 9.99
N SER A 93 -3.91 -5.53 9.84
CA SER A 93 -2.85 -6.20 10.58
C SER A 93 -2.97 -5.97 12.09
N TYR A 94 -3.26 -4.75 12.52
CA TYR A 94 -3.50 -4.47 13.94
C TYR A 94 -4.71 -5.23 14.49
N MET A 95 -5.81 -5.30 13.74
CA MET A 95 -6.98 -6.09 14.13
C MET A 95 -6.62 -7.57 14.30
N ASN A 96 -5.82 -8.15 13.38
CA ASN A 96 -5.37 -9.53 13.47
C ASN A 96 -4.60 -9.81 14.77
N GLU A 97 -3.64 -8.96 15.11
CA GLU A 97 -2.81 -9.14 16.30
C GLU A 97 -3.61 -8.95 17.59
N ILE A 98 -4.53 -7.97 17.64
CA ILE A 98 -5.42 -7.76 18.80
C ILE A 98 -6.29 -9.01 19.02
N MET A 99 -6.93 -9.53 17.97
CA MET A 99 -7.80 -10.69 18.09
C MET A 99 -7.04 -11.97 18.41
N ALA A 100 -5.82 -12.13 17.88
CA ALA A 100 -4.95 -13.26 18.19
C ALA A 100 -4.51 -13.25 19.66
N LEU A 101 -4.08 -12.09 20.20
CA LEU A 101 -3.73 -11.95 21.62
C LEU A 101 -4.93 -12.17 22.53
N ALA A 102 -6.10 -11.63 22.17
CA ALA A 102 -7.32 -11.85 22.92
C ALA A 102 -7.66 -13.35 23.00
N LYS A 103 -7.57 -14.06 21.86
CA LYS A 103 -7.78 -15.51 21.81
C LYS A 103 -6.78 -16.29 22.67
N GLN A 104 -5.49 -15.93 22.62
CA GLN A 104 -4.44 -16.58 23.41
C GLN A 104 -4.63 -16.37 24.92
N GLN A 105 -5.22 -15.25 25.33
CA GLN A 105 -5.51 -14.91 26.74
C GLN A 105 -6.94 -15.30 27.17
N GLU A 106 -7.69 -16.01 26.31
CA GLU A 106 -9.09 -16.37 26.55
C GLU A 106 -9.99 -15.16 26.87
N LEU A 107 -9.62 -13.98 26.35
CA LEU A 107 -10.35 -12.74 26.54
C LEU A 107 -11.53 -12.64 25.60
N VAL A 108 -12.71 -12.33 26.15
CA VAL A 108 -13.90 -12.02 25.37
C VAL A 108 -13.93 -10.55 25.02
N ILE A 109 -13.82 -10.24 23.73
CA ILE A 109 -14.08 -8.91 23.17
C ILE A 109 -15.52 -8.93 22.64
N ARG A 110 -16.40 -8.11 23.23
CA ARG A 110 -17.81 -8.01 22.82
C ARG A 110 -18.00 -7.10 21.62
N GLN A 111 -17.23 -6.02 21.58
CA GLN A 111 -17.22 -5.07 20.46
C GLN A 111 -15.84 -4.47 20.29
N ILE A 112 -15.43 -4.29 19.05
CA ILE A 112 -14.18 -3.59 18.71
C ILE A 112 -14.33 -2.83 17.39
N ARG A 113 -13.79 -1.62 17.38
CA ARG A 113 -13.62 -0.79 16.18
C ARG A 113 -12.28 -0.09 16.23
N LEU A 114 -11.52 -0.12 15.15
CA LEU A 114 -10.27 0.61 15.01
C LEU A 114 -10.51 1.83 14.11
N ILE A 115 -9.95 2.97 14.50
CA ILE A 115 -9.94 4.20 13.71
C ILE A 115 -8.49 4.65 13.59
N GLN A 116 -7.99 4.76 12.37
CA GLN A 116 -6.60 5.07 12.08
C GLN A 116 -6.50 6.29 11.18
N ASP A 117 -5.56 7.18 11.47
CA ASP A 117 -5.17 8.30 10.62
C ASP A 117 -3.67 8.21 10.29
N ASN A 118 -3.35 8.15 9.01
CA ASN A 118 -2.00 8.22 8.48
C ASN A 118 -1.75 9.61 7.91
N TYR A 119 -0.63 10.21 8.28
CA TYR A 119 -0.24 11.55 7.83
C TYR A 119 1.06 11.51 7.04
N TYR A 120 1.10 12.29 5.96
CA TYR A 120 2.29 12.42 5.12
C TYR A 120 2.54 13.89 4.80
N THR A 121 3.79 14.23 4.49
CA THR A 121 4.17 15.59 4.10
C THR A 121 4.79 15.61 2.72
N MET A 122 4.62 16.71 2.01
CA MET A 122 5.32 16.99 0.78
C MET A 122 5.81 18.43 0.82
N GLU A 123 7.12 18.61 0.70
CA GLU A 123 7.75 19.93 0.78
C GLU A 123 8.80 20.11 -0.31
N GLY A 124 8.99 21.35 -0.77
CA GLY A 124 10.01 21.73 -1.73
C GLY A 124 9.48 21.94 -3.15
N SER A 125 10.37 22.01 -4.12
CA SER A 125 10.08 22.28 -5.53
C SER A 125 10.56 21.12 -6.42
N MET A 126 9.69 20.66 -7.31
CA MET A 126 10.02 19.62 -8.28
C MET A 126 11.08 20.10 -9.28
N ARG A 127 10.91 21.31 -9.80
CA ARG A 127 11.84 21.88 -10.79
C ARG A 127 13.21 22.15 -10.20
N LYS A 128 13.29 22.52 -8.91
CA LYS A 128 14.56 22.69 -8.19
C LYS A 128 15.14 21.38 -7.66
N ARG A 129 14.47 20.23 -7.85
CA ARG A 129 14.86 18.91 -7.32
C ARG A 129 14.97 18.86 -5.78
N THR A 130 14.29 19.77 -5.10
CA THR A 130 14.27 19.84 -3.62
C THR A 130 13.01 19.26 -3.01
N MET A 131 12.08 18.75 -3.83
CA MET A 131 10.84 18.17 -3.32
C MET A 131 11.10 16.85 -2.60
N VAL A 132 10.56 16.72 -1.39
CA VAL A 132 10.73 15.54 -0.52
C VAL A 132 9.38 15.10 0.02
N GLY A 133 9.11 13.79 -0.08
CA GLY A 133 8.03 13.14 0.61
C GLY A 133 8.43 12.75 2.03
N GLY A 134 7.52 12.89 2.98
CA GLY A 134 7.70 12.52 4.37
C GLY A 134 6.51 11.74 4.93
N ALA A 135 6.70 11.07 6.05
CA ALA A 135 5.65 10.40 6.81
C ALA A 135 5.69 10.86 8.28
N LEU A 136 4.53 10.99 8.89
CA LEU A 136 4.36 11.41 10.28
C LEU A 136 3.82 10.26 11.13
N PRO A 137 3.94 10.32 12.48
CA PRO A 137 3.42 9.29 13.37
C PRO A 137 1.94 9.00 13.11
N VAL A 138 1.60 7.71 13.08
CA VAL A 138 0.25 7.21 12.87
C VAL A 138 -0.58 7.42 14.15
N GLU A 139 -1.83 7.80 14.01
CA GLU A 139 -2.78 7.88 15.12
C GLU A 139 -3.77 6.71 15.02
N LEU A 140 -3.85 5.91 16.10
CA LEU A 140 -4.75 4.76 16.19
C LEU A 140 -5.64 4.92 17.42
N THR A 141 -6.95 4.99 17.20
CA THR A 141 -7.96 4.91 18.25
C THR A 141 -8.57 3.52 18.22
N VAL A 142 -8.57 2.85 19.38
CA VAL A 142 -9.23 1.56 19.59
C VAL A 142 -10.44 1.79 20.48
N GLU A 143 -11.63 1.61 19.91
CA GLU A 143 -12.89 1.59 20.63
C GLU A 143 -13.23 0.13 20.96
N ILE A 144 -13.34 -0.22 22.24
CA ILE A 144 -13.43 -1.64 22.66
C ILE A 144 -14.29 -1.83 23.90
N ASP A 145 -15.09 -2.90 23.87
CA ASP A 145 -15.81 -3.46 25.03
C ASP A 145 -15.21 -4.82 25.40
N CYS A 146 -14.57 -4.89 26.57
CA CYS A 146 -13.99 -6.09 27.16
C CYS A 146 -13.82 -5.93 28.70
N ASP A 147 -13.53 -7.04 29.39
CA ASP A 147 -13.46 -7.06 30.87
C ASP A 147 -12.07 -6.77 31.46
N LEU A 148 -11.04 -6.46 30.61
CA LEU A 148 -9.73 -6.09 31.12
C LEU A 148 -9.76 -4.72 31.82
N ASP A 149 -8.94 -4.54 32.86
CA ASP A 149 -8.67 -3.21 33.38
C ASP A 149 -7.85 -2.37 32.39
N ASP A 150 -7.70 -1.08 32.63
CA ASP A 150 -7.05 -0.16 31.70
C ASP A 150 -5.56 -0.47 31.51
N ALA A 151 -4.85 -0.93 32.54
CA ALA A 151 -3.43 -1.25 32.46
C ALA A 151 -3.21 -2.51 31.60
N ALA A 152 -3.98 -3.55 31.85
CA ALA A 152 -3.91 -4.80 31.09
C ALA A 152 -4.35 -4.59 29.63
N LEU A 153 -5.40 -3.81 29.38
CA LEU A 153 -5.85 -3.47 28.04
C LEU A 153 -4.80 -2.68 27.26
N ASN A 154 -4.20 -1.64 27.88
CA ASN A 154 -3.13 -0.89 27.23
C ASN A 154 -1.93 -1.79 26.89
N ALA A 155 -1.54 -2.70 27.79
CA ALA A 155 -0.46 -3.66 27.55
C ALA A 155 -0.78 -4.58 26.37
N LEU A 156 -1.99 -5.14 26.30
CA LEU A 156 -2.45 -5.98 25.21
C LEU A 156 -2.37 -5.23 23.87
N LEU A 157 -2.90 -4.00 23.79
CA LEU A 157 -2.93 -3.22 22.57
C LEU A 157 -1.53 -2.79 22.10
N LEU A 158 -0.65 -2.38 23.01
CA LEU A 158 0.74 -2.06 22.69
C LEU A 158 1.50 -3.29 22.20
N ASN A 159 1.27 -4.46 22.78
CA ASN A 159 1.86 -5.71 22.33
C ASN A 159 1.33 -6.10 20.94
N ALA A 160 0.03 -5.92 20.67
CA ALA A 160 -0.55 -6.16 19.35
C ALA A 160 0.07 -5.25 18.28
N ILE A 161 0.21 -3.96 18.55
CA ILE A 161 0.89 -3.02 17.64
C ILE A 161 2.32 -3.46 17.37
N ALA A 162 3.07 -3.84 18.41
CA ALA A 162 4.45 -4.29 18.27
C ALA A 162 4.56 -5.62 17.51
N ALA A 163 3.60 -6.54 17.70
CA ALA A 163 3.56 -7.85 17.07
C ALA A 163 3.21 -7.80 15.56
N SER A 164 2.57 -6.73 15.11
CA SER A 164 2.16 -6.57 13.71
C SER A 164 3.36 -6.53 12.77
N PRO A 165 3.36 -7.27 11.64
CA PRO A 165 4.44 -7.24 10.63
C PRO A 165 4.76 -5.84 10.11
N ILE A 166 3.77 -4.94 10.01
CA ILE A 166 3.96 -3.55 9.58
C ILE A 166 4.91 -2.77 10.50
N ASN A 167 5.03 -3.18 11.77
CA ASN A 167 5.97 -2.58 12.70
C ASN A 167 7.42 -2.65 12.20
N GLY A 168 7.77 -3.71 11.46
CA GLY A 168 9.08 -3.85 10.82
C GLY A 168 9.36 -2.75 9.80
N LEU A 169 8.41 -2.45 8.92
CA LEU A 169 8.54 -1.35 7.96
C LEU A 169 8.58 0.01 8.66
N MET A 170 7.77 0.21 9.70
CA MET A 170 7.60 1.47 10.39
C MET A 170 8.77 1.84 11.30
N ARG A 171 9.45 0.84 11.87
CA ARG A 171 10.49 1.01 12.87
C ARG A 171 11.90 0.63 12.39
N GLY A 172 12.00 -0.08 11.26
CA GLY A 172 13.24 -0.65 10.78
C GLY A 172 14.21 0.35 10.15
N LYS A 173 13.77 1.57 9.80
CA LYS A 173 14.54 2.55 9.02
C LYS A 173 15.11 1.93 7.75
N LEU A 174 14.27 1.22 7.03
CA LEU A 174 14.65 0.44 5.88
C LEU A 174 14.80 1.34 4.65
N GLU A 175 16.02 1.37 4.09
CA GLU A 175 16.27 1.99 2.79
C GLU A 175 15.97 0.98 1.69
N SER A 176 15.12 1.36 0.74
CA SER A 176 14.75 0.51 -0.38
C SER A 176 15.92 0.31 -1.35
N LEU A 177 15.97 -0.87 -1.98
CA LEU A 177 16.96 -1.25 -2.97
C LEU A 177 16.35 -1.25 -4.37
N PHE A 178 17.14 -0.89 -5.39
CA PHE A 178 16.62 -0.69 -6.74
C PHE A 178 17.46 -1.38 -7.81
N ALA A 179 16.81 -1.69 -8.93
CA ALA A 179 17.43 -1.93 -10.22
C ALA A 179 16.66 -1.13 -11.28
N LEU A 180 17.35 -0.65 -12.31
CA LEU A 180 16.78 0.19 -13.35
C LEU A 180 17.10 -0.38 -14.73
N SER A 181 16.06 -0.60 -15.53
CA SER A 181 16.16 -0.96 -16.93
C SER A 181 15.51 0.11 -17.79
N LYS A 182 16.16 0.49 -18.86
CA LYS A 182 15.66 1.42 -19.86
C LYS A 182 15.69 0.75 -21.23
N ASN A 183 14.55 0.71 -21.92
CA ASN A 183 14.41 0.09 -23.24
C ASN A 183 15.04 -1.32 -23.26
N SER A 184 14.66 -2.15 -22.28
CA SER A 184 15.13 -3.54 -22.08
C SER A 184 16.63 -3.69 -21.73
N CYS A 185 17.38 -2.59 -21.53
CA CYS A 185 18.77 -2.63 -21.10
C CYS A 185 18.89 -2.13 -19.67
N GLN A 186 19.59 -2.91 -18.83
CA GLN A 186 19.93 -2.46 -17.48
C GLN A 186 20.91 -1.28 -17.57
N ILE A 187 20.67 -0.26 -16.76
CA ILE A 187 21.55 0.91 -16.61
C ILE A 187 21.98 1.07 -15.16
N GLU A 188 23.11 1.75 -14.95
CA GLU A 188 23.60 2.08 -13.61
C GLU A 188 22.63 3.03 -12.90
N LEU A 189 22.54 2.91 -11.57
CA LEU A 189 21.73 3.77 -10.72
C LEU A 189 22.41 5.14 -10.50
N GLY A 190 21.62 6.15 -10.10
CA GLY A 190 22.09 7.44 -9.67
C GLY A 190 22.47 7.44 -8.18
N LYS A 191 21.53 7.88 -7.32
CA LYS A 191 21.73 7.99 -5.86
C LYS A 191 21.13 6.81 -5.11
N SER A 192 20.20 6.08 -5.72
CA SER A 192 19.49 4.96 -5.11
C SER A 192 20.43 3.77 -4.89
N LYS A 193 20.17 2.95 -3.86
CA LYS A 193 20.98 1.78 -3.54
C LYS A 193 20.65 0.61 -4.47
N PRO A 194 21.65 -0.13 -4.96
CA PRO A 194 21.42 -1.26 -5.85
C PRO A 194 20.87 -2.50 -5.11
N ILE A 195 20.07 -3.29 -5.82
CA ILE A 195 19.73 -4.66 -5.43
C ILE A 195 20.97 -5.54 -5.65
N GLU A 196 21.29 -6.36 -4.64
CA GLU A 196 22.30 -7.39 -4.76
C GLU A 196 21.64 -8.73 -5.13
N GLY A 197 22.00 -9.32 -6.29
CA GLY A 197 21.50 -10.63 -6.70
C GLY A 197 20.82 -10.65 -8.06
N LEU A 198 19.85 -11.56 -8.22
CA LEU A 198 19.16 -11.77 -9.48
C LEU A 198 18.24 -10.59 -9.82
N LEU A 199 18.34 -10.15 -11.06
CA LEU A 199 17.43 -9.17 -11.63
C LEU A 199 16.32 -9.90 -12.40
N TYR A 200 15.09 -9.38 -12.28
CA TYR A 200 13.95 -9.95 -12.98
C TYR A 200 13.82 -9.33 -14.38
N GLY A 201 13.22 -10.08 -15.30
CA GLY A 201 12.84 -9.57 -16.61
C GLY A 201 11.67 -8.59 -16.53
N ASP A 202 11.49 -7.78 -17.58
CA ASP A 202 10.34 -6.88 -17.70
C ASP A 202 9.02 -7.67 -17.58
N PRO A 203 8.07 -7.23 -16.74
CA PRO A 203 6.81 -7.93 -16.52
C PRO A 203 5.75 -7.66 -17.60
N GLU A 204 6.10 -7.13 -18.76
CA GLU A 204 5.18 -6.73 -19.82
C GLU A 204 4.05 -7.76 -20.05
N ASN A 205 4.42 -9.03 -20.18
CA ASN A 205 3.48 -10.12 -20.47
C ASN A 205 2.74 -10.69 -19.26
N LYS A 206 3.06 -10.23 -18.04
CA LYS A 206 2.43 -10.76 -16.81
C LYS A 206 0.99 -10.32 -16.62
N PHE A 207 0.57 -9.31 -17.36
CA PHE A 207 -0.79 -8.78 -17.32
C PHE A 207 -1.66 -9.26 -18.48
N ASP A 208 -1.11 -10.08 -19.36
CA ASP A 208 -1.85 -10.60 -20.49
C ASP A 208 -2.47 -11.96 -20.14
N GLY A 209 -3.79 -12.06 -20.29
CA GLY A 209 -4.50 -13.32 -20.12
C GLY A 209 -4.75 -13.78 -18.68
N TYR A 210 -4.58 -12.92 -17.67
CA TYR A 210 -5.08 -13.27 -16.33
C TYR A 210 -6.61 -13.37 -16.33
N GLU A 211 -7.14 -14.30 -15.56
CA GLU A 211 -8.57 -14.50 -15.39
C GLU A 211 -8.98 -14.23 -13.95
N ALA A 212 -10.14 -13.55 -13.78
CA ALA A 212 -10.71 -13.28 -12.47
C ALA A 212 -11.40 -14.54 -11.92
N LYS A 213 -11.04 -14.97 -10.73
CA LYS A 213 -11.81 -15.94 -9.98
C LYS A 213 -13.12 -15.31 -9.54
N GLY A 214 -14.22 -16.02 -9.69
CA GLY A 214 -15.49 -15.58 -9.15
C GLY A 214 -15.39 -15.34 -7.63
N SER A 215 -15.95 -14.21 -7.17
CA SER A 215 -15.92 -13.87 -5.75
C SER A 215 -16.62 -14.95 -4.91
N ALA A 216 -15.96 -15.40 -3.84
CA ALA A 216 -16.57 -16.23 -2.82
C ALA A 216 -17.51 -15.42 -1.90
N LEU A 217 -17.52 -14.09 -2.04
CA LEU A 217 -18.38 -13.16 -1.33
C LEU A 217 -19.52 -12.71 -2.23
N ASN A 218 -20.70 -12.49 -1.66
CA ASN A 218 -21.86 -11.96 -2.39
C ASN A 218 -21.80 -10.44 -2.58
N GLU A 219 -20.63 -9.85 -2.43
CA GLU A 219 -20.36 -8.41 -2.52
C GLU A 219 -18.99 -8.14 -3.12
N PRO A 220 -18.74 -6.94 -3.67
CA PRO A 220 -17.41 -6.55 -4.14
C PRO A 220 -16.41 -6.47 -2.98
N ILE A 221 -15.16 -6.91 -3.24
CA ILE A 221 -14.05 -6.77 -2.26
C ILE A 221 -13.69 -5.30 -2.06
N VAL A 222 -13.79 -4.51 -3.12
CA VAL A 222 -13.55 -3.05 -3.09
C VAL A 222 -14.67 -2.34 -3.84
N GLU A 223 -15.31 -1.37 -3.19
CA GLU A 223 -16.34 -0.55 -3.81
C GLU A 223 -16.31 0.90 -3.27
N PRO A 224 -16.69 1.90 -4.09
CA PRO A 224 -16.87 3.27 -3.61
C PRO A 224 -18.11 3.35 -2.72
N VAL A 225 -18.01 4.08 -1.61
CA VAL A 225 -19.12 4.27 -0.66
C VAL A 225 -19.53 5.72 -0.48
N GLY A 226 -18.97 6.62 -1.28
CA GLY A 226 -19.32 8.02 -1.32
C GLY A 226 -18.11 8.95 -1.18
N VAL A 227 -18.37 10.24 -1.04
CA VAL A 227 -17.31 11.24 -0.85
C VAL A 227 -16.92 11.29 0.62
N THR A 228 -15.61 11.32 0.90
CA THR A 228 -15.10 11.44 2.27
C THR A 228 -15.69 12.68 2.97
N PRO A 229 -16.17 12.57 4.21
CA PRO A 229 -16.59 13.73 4.99
C PRO A 229 -15.47 14.77 5.11
N LYS A 230 -15.80 16.05 5.06
CA LYS A 230 -14.79 17.11 5.21
C LYS A 230 -14.21 17.10 6.61
N LYS A 231 -12.88 17.14 6.69
CA LYS A 231 -12.08 17.26 7.91
C LYS A 231 -11.03 18.35 7.66
N GLU A 232 -10.90 19.30 8.55
CA GLU A 232 -9.81 20.28 8.45
C GLU A 232 -8.49 19.64 8.81
N ILE A 233 -7.56 19.63 7.85
CA ILE A 233 -6.20 19.14 8.03
C ILE A 233 -5.27 20.35 7.89
N PRO A 234 -4.53 20.73 8.94
CA PRO A 234 -3.55 21.81 8.83
C PRO A 234 -2.55 21.55 7.70
N GLY A 235 -2.47 22.47 6.74
CA GLY A 235 -1.66 22.29 5.53
C GLY A 235 -2.23 21.35 4.49
N GLY A 236 -3.47 20.84 4.69
CA GLY A 236 -4.14 19.99 3.72
C GLY A 236 -4.64 20.77 2.50
N THR A 237 -4.91 20.06 1.41
CA THR A 237 -5.47 20.65 0.19
C THR A 237 -6.48 19.69 -0.46
N SER A 238 -7.49 20.29 -1.11
CA SER A 238 -8.51 19.57 -1.90
C SER A 238 -8.68 20.14 -3.31
N ALA A 239 -7.85 21.11 -3.69
CA ALA A 239 -7.95 21.75 -5.00
C ALA A 239 -7.52 20.80 -6.13
N ALA A 240 -8.30 20.78 -7.23
CA ALA A 240 -7.93 20.06 -8.44
C ALA A 240 -6.55 20.51 -8.94
N GLY A 241 -5.71 19.56 -9.36
CA GLY A 241 -4.35 19.81 -9.83
C GLY A 241 -3.36 20.26 -8.75
N SER A 242 -3.78 20.35 -7.48
CA SER A 242 -2.94 20.89 -6.40
C SER A 242 -1.66 20.08 -6.17
N SER A 243 -1.69 18.78 -6.45
CA SER A 243 -0.50 17.91 -6.32
C SER A 243 0.49 18.06 -7.47
N LEU A 244 0.14 18.79 -8.52
CA LEU A 244 1.00 19.11 -9.67
C LEU A 244 1.62 20.51 -9.56
N ALA A 245 1.36 21.26 -8.50
CA ALA A 245 2.04 22.53 -8.27
C ALA A 245 3.55 22.30 -8.05
N ASP A 246 4.39 23.15 -8.66
CA ASP A 246 5.85 23.00 -8.59
C ASP A 246 6.37 23.10 -7.15
N GLU A 247 5.89 24.07 -6.39
CA GLU A 247 6.26 24.23 -4.98
C GLU A 247 5.16 23.59 -4.11
N GLN A 248 5.59 22.79 -3.16
CA GLN A 248 4.71 22.07 -2.21
C GLN A 248 5.10 22.40 -0.77
N SER A 249 4.10 22.63 0.06
CA SER A 249 4.19 22.63 1.51
C SER A 249 2.83 22.18 2.04
N ARG A 250 2.64 20.86 2.13
CA ARG A 250 1.31 20.32 2.45
C ARG A 250 1.39 19.07 3.31
N THR A 251 0.30 18.83 4.03
CA THR A 251 0.04 17.59 4.77
C THR A 251 -1.08 16.81 4.10
N LEU A 252 -0.86 15.51 3.92
CA LEU A 252 -1.86 14.58 3.46
C LEU A 252 -2.38 13.79 4.66
N ASN A 253 -3.66 13.38 4.61
CA ASN A 253 -4.26 12.53 5.62
C ASN A 253 -5.19 11.50 4.98
N ILE A 254 -4.88 10.24 5.22
CA ILE A 254 -5.71 9.09 4.84
C ILE A 254 -6.16 8.41 6.12
N GLY A 255 -7.47 8.28 6.28
CA GLY A 255 -8.08 7.59 7.41
C GLY A 255 -8.57 6.20 7.05
N GLY A 256 -8.78 5.38 8.07
CA GLY A 256 -9.41 4.08 7.97
C GLY A 256 -10.25 3.76 9.21
N ILE A 257 -11.42 3.16 9.01
CA ILE A 257 -12.26 2.62 10.08
C ILE A 257 -12.42 1.14 9.81
N CYS A 258 -11.99 0.30 10.75
CA CYS A 258 -12.05 -1.16 10.64
C CYS A 258 -12.98 -1.74 11.68
N THR A 259 -13.90 -2.58 11.24
CA THR A 259 -14.74 -3.45 12.07
C THR A 259 -14.50 -4.91 11.70
N LEU A 260 -14.74 -5.80 12.66
CA LEU A 260 -14.66 -7.24 12.45
C LEU A 260 -16.08 -7.80 12.35
N ARG A 261 -16.37 -8.53 11.26
CA ARG A 261 -17.64 -9.21 11.03
C ARG A 261 -17.66 -10.56 11.75
N GLU A 262 -18.83 -11.11 11.97
CA GLU A 262 -18.99 -12.43 12.61
C GLU A 262 -18.34 -13.58 11.82
N ASP A 263 -18.26 -13.45 10.49
CA ASP A 263 -17.60 -14.40 9.60
C ASP A 263 -16.08 -14.26 9.51
N GLY A 264 -15.47 -13.35 10.29
CA GLY A 264 -14.02 -13.14 10.37
C GLY A 264 -13.47 -12.13 9.37
N ILE A 265 -14.29 -11.60 8.45
CA ILE A 265 -13.89 -10.55 7.52
C ILE A 265 -13.73 -9.23 8.27
N LYS A 266 -12.64 -8.54 7.99
CA LYS A 266 -12.43 -7.15 8.35
C LYS A 266 -13.06 -6.26 7.28
N GLU A 267 -14.04 -5.46 7.65
CA GLU A 267 -14.65 -4.44 6.80
C GLU A 267 -14.00 -3.11 7.12
N ILE A 268 -13.38 -2.50 6.11
CA ILE A 268 -12.58 -1.30 6.28
C ILE A 268 -13.13 -0.20 5.38
N THR A 269 -13.63 0.88 6.00
CA THR A 269 -13.98 2.11 5.29
C THR A 269 -12.75 2.99 5.24
N GLN A 270 -12.17 3.13 4.06
CA GLN A 270 -11.06 4.05 3.80
C GLN A 270 -11.61 5.45 3.56
N LEU A 271 -10.95 6.47 4.12
CA LEU A 271 -11.34 7.88 4.10
C LEU A 271 -10.19 8.74 3.55
N GLN A 272 -10.45 9.50 2.51
CA GLN A 272 -9.45 10.36 1.88
C GLN A 272 -9.70 11.83 2.23
N TYR A 273 -9.13 12.29 3.35
CA TYR A 273 -9.34 13.64 3.87
C TYR A 273 -8.49 14.70 3.15
N SER A 274 -7.22 14.37 2.87
CA SER A 274 -6.31 15.28 2.18
C SER A 274 -5.25 14.47 1.39
N PRO A 275 -5.15 14.61 0.07
CA PRO A 275 -6.10 15.35 -0.78
C PRO A 275 -7.51 14.76 -0.66
N HIS A 276 -8.53 15.60 -0.70
CA HIS A 276 -9.91 15.16 -0.53
C HIS A 276 -10.40 14.36 -1.73
N GLY A 277 -11.07 13.22 -1.50
CA GLY A 277 -11.52 12.31 -2.55
C GLY A 277 -12.62 11.35 -2.09
N THR A 278 -12.83 10.32 -2.89
CA THR A 278 -13.80 9.26 -2.65
C THR A 278 -13.38 8.35 -1.50
N SER A 279 -14.36 7.95 -0.68
CA SER A 279 -14.23 6.88 0.31
C SER A 279 -14.54 5.54 -0.33
N PHE A 280 -13.77 4.52 0.02
CA PHE A 280 -13.98 3.16 -0.43
C PHE A 280 -14.17 2.22 0.76
N LYS A 281 -15.04 1.22 0.57
CA LYS A 281 -15.09 0.03 1.43
C LYS A 281 -14.14 -1.00 0.84
N LEU A 282 -13.28 -1.56 1.68
CA LEU A 282 -12.38 -2.66 1.33
C LEU A 282 -12.56 -3.79 2.34
N LEU A 283 -12.59 -5.02 1.84
CA LEU A 283 -12.64 -6.22 2.67
C LEU A 283 -11.24 -6.81 2.80
N SER A 284 -10.91 -7.34 3.98
CA SER A 284 -9.64 -8.04 4.22
C SER A 284 -9.88 -9.29 5.04
N GLU A 285 -9.22 -10.38 4.67
CA GLU A 285 -9.28 -11.65 5.40
C GLU A 285 -7.93 -12.36 5.31
N GLU A 286 -7.58 -13.06 6.40
CA GLU A 286 -6.42 -13.92 6.40
C GLU A 286 -6.69 -15.18 5.58
N ALA A 287 -5.65 -15.75 4.97
CA ALA A 287 -5.72 -17.03 4.29
C ALA A 287 -5.87 -18.19 5.27
N GLU A 288 -6.22 -19.40 4.77
CA GLU A 288 -6.41 -20.60 5.58
C GLU A 288 -5.20 -20.94 6.45
N VAL A 289 -3.98 -20.76 5.94
CA VAL A 289 -2.74 -20.99 6.67
C VAL A 289 -2.57 -20.06 7.89
N ASN A 290 -3.31 -18.98 7.93
CA ASN A 290 -3.33 -17.99 9.02
C ASN A 290 -4.67 -18.03 9.79
N GLY A 291 -5.53 -19.02 9.54
CA GLY A 291 -6.78 -19.25 10.26
C GLY A 291 -8.01 -18.51 9.73
N GLY A 292 -7.93 -17.91 8.54
CA GLY A 292 -9.06 -17.33 7.80
C GLY A 292 -9.57 -18.28 6.71
N GLN A 293 -10.19 -17.73 5.67
CA GLN A 293 -10.68 -18.45 4.49
C GLN A 293 -10.10 -17.93 3.18
N GLY A 294 -9.38 -16.80 3.20
CA GLY A 294 -8.73 -16.21 2.04
C GLY A 294 -9.69 -15.69 0.96
N ARG A 295 -10.88 -15.21 1.36
CA ARG A 295 -11.91 -14.69 0.44
C ARG A 295 -11.67 -13.25 -0.02
N ALA A 296 -10.73 -12.57 0.64
CA ALA A 296 -10.29 -11.20 0.34
C ALA A 296 -8.78 -11.07 0.58
N PRO A 297 -8.10 -10.05 0.01
CA PRO A 297 -6.68 -9.84 0.25
C PRO A 297 -6.36 -9.68 1.74
N ASP A 298 -5.25 -10.28 2.17
CA ASP A 298 -4.74 -10.11 3.52
C ASP A 298 -4.03 -8.75 3.71
N ALA A 299 -3.62 -8.47 4.94
CA ALA A 299 -2.96 -7.23 5.31
C ALA A 299 -1.67 -6.98 4.50
N ASN A 300 -0.81 -8.01 4.35
CA ASN A 300 0.48 -7.88 3.67
C ASN A 300 0.30 -7.64 2.16
N THR A 301 -0.71 -8.25 1.55
CA THR A 301 -1.09 -8.01 0.15
C THR A 301 -1.44 -6.54 -0.10
N TYR A 302 -2.28 -5.93 0.75
CA TYR A 302 -2.59 -4.51 0.65
C TYR A 302 -1.37 -3.60 0.87
N ILE A 303 -0.54 -3.90 1.87
CA ILE A 303 0.68 -3.13 2.16
C ILE A 303 1.62 -3.14 0.95
N SER A 304 1.90 -4.32 0.39
CA SER A 304 2.81 -4.49 -0.74
C SER A 304 2.30 -3.76 -2.00
N ALA A 305 1.00 -3.90 -2.33
CA ALA A 305 0.39 -3.16 -3.42
C ALA A 305 0.48 -1.64 -3.21
N GLY A 306 0.19 -1.16 -1.99
CA GLY A 306 0.22 0.27 -1.65
C GLY A 306 1.58 0.89 -1.89
N VAL A 307 2.66 0.24 -1.43
CA VAL A 307 4.03 0.76 -1.60
C VAL A 307 4.40 0.85 -3.07
N ALA A 308 4.17 -0.20 -3.85
CA ALA A 308 4.47 -0.22 -5.27
C ALA A 308 3.65 0.81 -6.06
N PHE A 309 2.35 0.93 -5.78
CA PHE A 309 1.49 1.95 -6.39
C PHE A 309 1.93 3.38 -6.07
N CYS A 310 2.31 3.66 -4.80
CA CYS A 310 2.76 4.98 -4.38
C CYS A 310 4.04 5.38 -5.13
N PHE A 311 4.98 4.47 -5.27
CA PHE A 311 6.20 4.70 -6.02
C PHE A 311 5.92 5.01 -7.49
N MET A 312 5.06 4.22 -8.16
CA MET A 312 4.67 4.49 -9.54
C MET A 312 3.96 5.85 -9.72
N THR A 313 3.15 6.26 -8.75
CA THR A 313 2.53 7.61 -8.81
C THR A 313 3.58 8.70 -8.89
N GLN A 314 4.69 8.57 -8.16
CA GLN A 314 5.73 9.61 -8.18
C GLN A 314 6.46 9.67 -9.54
N PHE A 315 6.65 8.53 -10.22
CA PHE A 315 7.12 8.53 -11.61
C PHE A 315 6.19 9.33 -12.53
N GLY A 316 4.92 8.97 -12.56
CA GLY A 316 3.93 9.66 -13.39
C GLY A 316 3.85 11.16 -13.06
N ARG A 317 3.96 11.51 -11.77
CA ARG A 317 3.95 12.90 -11.32
C ARG A 317 5.17 13.66 -11.79
N PHE A 318 6.37 13.10 -11.63
CA PHE A 318 7.63 13.72 -12.09
C PHE A 318 7.62 13.96 -13.60
N VAL A 319 7.27 12.92 -14.36
CA VAL A 319 7.18 12.98 -15.82
C VAL A 319 6.18 14.05 -16.27
N LYS A 320 4.98 14.07 -15.67
CA LYS A 320 3.93 15.04 -16.01
C LYS A 320 4.33 16.48 -15.69
N MET A 321 4.97 16.71 -14.54
CA MET A 321 5.36 18.06 -14.12
C MET A 321 6.52 18.66 -14.96
N LEU A 322 7.35 17.81 -15.53
CA LEU A 322 8.51 18.24 -16.32
C LEU A 322 8.36 18.03 -17.83
N ASP A 323 7.20 17.52 -18.26
CA ASP A 323 6.89 17.21 -19.66
C ASP A 323 7.93 16.28 -20.31
N LEU A 324 8.32 15.22 -19.58
CA LEU A 324 9.29 14.23 -20.03
C LEU A 324 8.63 13.16 -20.92
N ASP A 325 9.43 12.56 -21.81
CA ASP A 325 8.98 11.42 -22.62
C ASP A 325 9.05 10.12 -21.80
N LEU A 326 7.91 9.56 -21.46
CA LEU A 326 7.79 8.22 -20.86
C LEU A 326 6.60 7.51 -21.49
N LYS A 327 6.87 6.52 -22.32
CA LYS A 327 5.85 5.77 -23.06
C LYS A 327 5.14 4.76 -22.17
N GLU A 328 5.94 3.93 -21.52
CA GLU A 328 5.48 2.92 -20.58
C GLU A 328 6.45 2.79 -19.42
N TYR A 329 5.94 2.39 -18.28
CA TYR A 329 6.75 2.04 -17.12
C TYR A 329 6.07 0.97 -16.27
N ARG A 330 6.88 0.07 -15.77
CA ARG A 330 6.50 -1.09 -14.98
C ARG A 330 7.42 -1.26 -13.78
N VAL A 331 6.92 -1.93 -12.76
CA VAL A 331 7.68 -2.20 -11.54
C VAL A 331 7.47 -3.65 -11.14
N VAL A 332 8.54 -4.29 -10.68
CA VAL A 332 8.47 -5.55 -9.91
C VAL A 332 9.07 -5.25 -8.54
N GLN A 333 8.28 -5.41 -7.48
CA GLN A 333 8.71 -5.14 -6.11
C GLN A 333 8.57 -6.37 -5.24
N ASP A 334 9.63 -6.77 -4.55
CA ASP A 334 9.61 -7.80 -3.51
C ASP A 334 9.57 -7.15 -2.13
N SER A 335 8.67 -7.66 -1.29
CA SER A 335 8.45 -7.24 0.10
C SER A 335 8.57 -8.44 1.02
N TYR A 336 9.23 -8.28 2.17
CA TYR A 336 9.51 -9.37 3.10
C TYR A 336 9.08 -8.98 4.50
N PHE A 337 8.18 -9.77 5.08
CA PHE A 337 7.61 -9.56 6.40
C PHE A 337 7.84 -10.77 7.29
N SER A 338 8.11 -10.56 8.56
CA SER A 338 7.98 -11.62 9.55
C SER A 338 6.51 -12.04 9.66
N LEU A 339 6.26 -13.20 10.23
CA LEU A 339 4.93 -13.54 10.72
C LEU A 339 4.55 -12.57 11.84
N GLY A 340 3.25 -12.39 12.05
CA GLY A 340 2.73 -11.66 13.18
C GLY A 340 3.16 -12.30 14.51
N GLY A 341 3.49 -11.50 15.49
CA GLY A 341 3.95 -11.98 16.79
C GLY A 341 2.90 -12.84 17.50
N ALA A 342 1.65 -12.43 17.46
CA ALA A 342 0.54 -13.15 18.03
C ALA A 342 -0.16 -14.04 16.99
N SER A 343 -0.56 -13.48 15.85
CA SER A 343 -1.28 -14.21 14.80
C SER A 343 -0.44 -15.32 14.16
N GLY A 344 0.85 -15.09 13.98
CA GLY A 344 1.81 -16.08 13.48
C GLY A 344 2.49 -16.92 14.56
N GLY A 345 2.18 -16.68 15.84
CA GLY A 345 2.68 -17.49 16.97
C GLY A 345 4.18 -17.33 17.29
N THR A 346 4.84 -16.27 16.78
CA THR A 346 6.29 -16.09 17.00
C THR A 346 6.61 -15.52 18.38
N GLY A 347 5.67 -14.84 19.03
CA GLY A 347 5.86 -14.15 20.31
C GLY A 347 6.82 -12.96 20.23
N GLN A 348 7.16 -12.48 19.02
CA GLN A 348 8.13 -11.43 18.79
C GLN A 348 7.51 -10.20 18.12
N ALA A 349 8.19 -9.06 18.21
CA ALA A 349 7.81 -7.89 17.43
C ALA A 349 7.96 -8.15 15.93
N GLY A 350 7.07 -7.56 15.16
CA GLY A 350 7.13 -7.65 13.70
C GLY A 350 8.39 -7.03 13.12
N THR A 351 8.97 -7.69 12.13
CA THR A 351 10.16 -7.25 11.40
C THR A 351 9.91 -7.29 9.89
N ALA A 352 10.71 -6.54 9.13
CA ALA A 352 10.70 -6.54 7.68
C ALA A 352 12.13 -6.40 7.16
N HIS A 353 12.36 -6.80 5.90
CA HIS A 353 13.59 -6.47 5.17
C HIS A 353 13.38 -5.26 4.25
N PRO A 354 14.47 -4.65 3.75
CA PRO A 354 14.40 -3.65 2.70
C PRO A 354 13.58 -4.13 1.50
N LEU A 355 12.78 -3.22 0.94
CA LEU A 355 12.07 -3.48 -0.30
C LEU A 355 13.06 -3.58 -1.46
N GLU A 356 12.86 -4.52 -2.36
CA GLU A 356 13.66 -4.68 -3.58
C GLU A 356 12.77 -4.32 -4.78
N THR A 357 13.10 -3.23 -5.50
CA THR A 357 12.25 -2.68 -6.54
C THR A 357 13.00 -2.61 -7.88
N HIS A 358 12.54 -3.38 -8.86
CA HIS A 358 13.01 -3.35 -10.24
C HIS A 358 12.11 -2.42 -11.06
N VAL A 359 12.70 -1.45 -11.74
CA VAL A 359 12.02 -0.44 -12.53
C VAL A 359 12.34 -0.63 -14.01
N TYR A 360 11.31 -0.62 -14.84
CA TYR A 360 11.42 -0.77 -16.29
C TYR A 360 10.80 0.44 -16.98
N LEU A 361 11.58 1.15 -17.76
CA LEU A 361 11.17 2.37 -18.45
C LEU A 361 11.30 2.20 -19.97
N GLU A 362 10.28 2.62 -20.69
CA GLU A 362 10.33 2.84 -22.14
C GLU A 362 10.31 4.33 -22.43
N THR A 363 11.45 4.87 -22.80
CA THR A 363 11.66 6.32 -22.93
C THR A 363 12.72 6.64 -23.96
N ASN A 364 12.58 7.79 -24.65
CA ASN A 364 13.64 8.34 -25.49
C ASN A 364 14.58 9.30 -24.71
N GLU A 365 14.31 9.52 -23.44
CA GLU A 365 15.17 10.35 -22.60
C GLU A 365 16.56 9.73 -22.42
N SER A 366 17.54 10.54 -22.04
CA SER A 366 18.89 10.05 -21.74
C SER A 366 18.92 9.13 -20.51
N ASP A 367 20.02 8.39 -20.33
CA ASP A 367 20.21 7.56 -19.14
C ASP A 367 20.29 8.41 -17.86
N ASP A 368 20.84 9.62 -17.94
CA ASP A 368 20.87 10.55 -16.81
C ASP A 368 19.46 10.98 -16.39
N VAL A 369 18.58 11.26 -17.34
CA VAL A 369 17.17 11.58 -17.06
C VAL A 369 16.43 10.36 -16.50
N ALA A 370 16.68 9.16 -17.03
CA ALA A 370 16.08 7.93 -16.51
C ALA A 370 16.50 7.65 -15.04
N ARG A 371 17.78 7.87 -14.71
CA ARG A 371 18.29 7.83 -13.32
C ARG A 371 17.60 8.86 -12.44
N GLU A 372 17.47 10.10 -12.94
CA GLU A 372 16.80 11.17 -12.21
C GLU A 372 15.31 10.83 -11.96
N MET A 373 14.61 10.23 -12.95
CA MET A 373 13.23 9.76 -12.77
C MET A 373 13.11 8.82 -11.57
N LEU A 374 14.03 7.86 -11.43
CA LEU A 374 14.04 6.93 -10.30
C LEU A 374 14.37 7.65 -8.99
N ASP A 375 15.47 8.40 -8.94
CA ASP A 375 15.95 9.05 -7.72
C ASP A 375 14.92 10.04 -7.14
N ILE A 376 14.27 10.85 -7.99
CA ILE A 376 13.25 11.80 -7.55
C ILE A 376 11.95 11.07 -7.17
N SER A 377 11.60 9.99 -7.85
CA SER A 377 10.42 9.20 -7.50
C SER A 377 10.59 8.54 -6.12
N GLU A 378 11.77 8.02 -5.81
CA GLU A 378 12.10 7.50 -4.48
C GLU A 378 12.08 8.61 -3.42
N GLN A 379 12.75 9.75 -3.70
CA GLN A 379 12.82 10.90 -2.79
C GLN A 379 11.44 11.46 -2.43
N THR A 380 10.49 11.44 -3.37
CA THR A 380 9.15 12.00 -3.20
C THR A 380 8.09 10.96 -2.80
N CYS A 381 8.43 9.66 -2.78
CA CYS A 381 7.50 8.61 -2.41
C CYS A 381 7.20 8.61 -0.91
N PHE A 382 5.94 8.83 -0.57
CA PHE A 382 5.48 8.85 0.84
C PHE A 382 5.68 7.51 1.54
N LEU A 383 5.46 6.40 0.84
CA LEU A 383 5.55 5.07 1.45
C LEU A 383 6.98 4.57 1.55
N HIS A 384 7.89 4.99 0.66
CA HIS A 384 9.32 4.82 0.89
C HIS A 384 9.81 5.70 2.05
N ALA A 385 9.29 6.94 2.18
CA ALA A 385 9.56 7.78 3.35
C ALA A 385 9.06 7.13 4.65
N PHE A 386 7.89 6.48 4.61
CA PHE A 386 7.37 5.70 5.74
C PHE A 386 8.35 4.57 6.15
N CYS A 387 8.89 3.81 5.20
CA CYS A 387 9.83 2.71 5.49
C CYS A 387 11.17 3.17 6.07
N ARG A 388 11.71 4.32 5.62
CA ARG A 388 13.00 4.84 6.11
C ARG A 388 12.95 5.72 7.35
N THR A 389 11.74 5.97 7.87
CA THR A 389 11.52 6.81 9.06
C THR A 389 11.21 5.94 10.27
N ASP A 390 11.89 6.18 11.41
CA ASP A 390 11.52 5.54 12.68
C ASP A 390 10.26 6.21 13.23
N MET A 391 9.13 5.56 13.05
CA MET A 391 7.84 6.09 13.47
C MET A 391 7.20 5.27 14.58
N LYS A 392 6.25 5.89 15.25
CA LYS A 392 5.46 5.27 16.32
C LYS A 392 3.98 5.44 16.02
N THR A 393 3.20 4.45 16.44
CA THR A 393 1.74 4.57 16.49
C THR A 393 1.37 5.24 17.83
N LYS A 394 0.66 6.35 17.75
CA LYS A 394 0.05 7.01 18.90
C LYS A 394 -1.27 6.32 19.20
N LEU A 395 -1.31 5.56 20.29
CA LEU A 395 -2.49 4.80 20.69
C LEU A 395 -3.42 5.66 21.56
N ARG A 396 -4.70 5.65 21.26
CA ARG A 396 -5.80 6.11 22.11
C ARG A 396 -6.79 4.98 22.31
N VAL A 397 -7.22 4.77 23.56
CA VAL A 397 -8.22 3.76 23.91
C VAL A 397 -9.51 4.44 24.35
N VAL A 398 -10.65 3.94 23.85
CA VAL A 398 -11.99 4.36 24.20
C VAL A 398 -12.77 3.15 24.65
N ARG A 399 -13.28 3.15 25.87
CA ARG A 399 -14.21 2.12 26.37
C ARG A 399 -15.59 2.35 25.79
N LEU A 400 -16.24 1.27 25.34
CA LEU A 400 -17.61 1.25 24.87
C LEU A 400 -18.57 0.80 25.97
#